data_dbe9cb56a98a39bd3787e3892f734096
#
_entry.id   dbe9cb56a98a39bd3787e3892f734096
#
_cell.length_a   1.000
_cell.length_b   1.000
_cell.length_c   1.000
_cell.angle_alpha   90.00
_cell.angle_beta   90.00
_cell.angle_gamma   90.00
#
_symmetry.space_group_name_H-M   'P 1'
#
loop_
_entity.id
_entity.type
_entity.pdbx_description
1 polymer ?
#
loop_
_entity_poly.entity_id
_entity_poly.type
_entity_poly.pdbx_seq_one_letter_code
_entity_poly.pdbx_strand_id
1 'polypeptide(L)'
;QELVAALDARYAQVPGVEKLLAAEHVDANVWGALPIQQYLLLDKKNHLQFGLELADAQWAKPLANGLTHQTRFWIDDMWMIGVLQVQAYRATKNPVYLDRAALEISVYLEKLQQQNGLFFHGPDAPFYWGRGNGWVAAALAELLSELPKDHAQYSFIEKRYKVMMKSLLKYQAASGMWRQLVDYPESWEESSATAMFGFAMAVGVERKILKSRQYKNAYEKAWRALAK
;
A
#
# COMPACT_ATOMS: atom_id res chain seq x y z
N GLN A 1 -2.79 6.33 22.34
CA GLN A 1 -4.24 6.29 22.64
C GLN A 1 -4.92 7.62 22.35
N GLU A 2 -4.39 8.77 22.84
CA GLU A 2 -4.98 10.11 22.62
C GLU A 2 -5.16 10.47 21.14
N LEU A 3 -4.15 10.21 20.29
CA LEU A 3 -4.24 10.48 18.86
C LEU A 3 -5.33 9.63 18.20
N VAL A 4 -5.48 8.38 18.60
CA VAL A 4 -6.51 7.47 18.05
C VAL A 4 -7.90 7.93 18.47
N ALA A 5 -8.08 8.36 19.73
CA ALA A 5 -9.34 8.93 20.21
C ALA A 5 -9.70 10.24 19.50
N ALA A 6 -8.72 11.11 19.24
CA ALA A 6 -8.92 12.34 18.49
C ALA A 6 -9.33 12.09 17.03
N LEU A 7 -8.70 11.10 16.38
CA LEU A 7 -9.06 10.67 15.02
C LEU A 7 -10.49 10.08 14.98
N ASP A 8 -10.86 9.29 15.98
CA ASP A 8 -12.20 8.72 16.11
C ASP A 8 -13.27 9.79 16.27
N ALA A 9 -13.06 10.74 17.17
CA ALA A 9 -13.97 11.87 17.35
C ALA A 9 -14.14 12.70 16.08
N ARG A 10 -13.06 12.88 15.31
CA ARG A 10 -13.08 13.60 14.05
C ARG A 10 -13.76 12.81 12.94
N TYR A 11 -13.55 11.51 12.89
CA TYR A 11 -14.20 10.62 11.94
C TYR A 11 -15.73 10.60 12.11
N ALA A 12 -16.22 10.57 13.35
CA ALA A 12 -17.65 10.64 13.65
C ALA A 12 -18.33 11.93 13.16
N GLN A 13 -17.56 12.97 12.86
CA GLN A 13 -18.06 14.25 12.36
C GLN A 13 -17.99 14.39 10.83
N VAL A 14 -17.44 13.39 10.11
CA VAL A 14 -17.33 13.45 8.63
C VAL A 14 -18.70 13.17 8.00
N PRO A 15 -19.31 14.16 7.35
CA PRO A 15 -20.58 13.94 6.65
C PRO A 15 -20.37 13.09 5.40
N GLY A 16 -21.28 12.16 5.13
CA GLY A 16 -21.36 11.54 3.81
C GLY A 16 -20.65 10.20 3.65
N VAL A 17 -20.56 9.41 4.72
CA VAL A 17 -20.16 8.00 4.67
C VAL A 17 -20.93 7.22 3.59
N GLU A 18 -22.22 7.48 3.45
CA GLU A 18 -23.06 6.92 2.39
C GLU A 18 -22.58 7.30 0.97
N LYS A 19 -21.99 8.50 0.82
CA LYS A 19 -21.43 8.93 -0.46
C LYS A 19 -20.18 8.15 -0.84
N LEU A 20 -19.43 7.64 0.14
CA LEU A 20 -18.25 6.80 -0.13
C LEU A 20 -18.66 5.45 -0.73
N LEU A 21 -19.75 4.85 -0.24
CA LEU A 21 -20.32 3.63 -0.80
C LEU A 21 -20.84 3.83 -2.23
N ALA A 22 -21.51 4.96 -2.46
CA ALA A 22 -22.10 5.29 -3.76
C ALA A 22 -21.06 5.70 -4.83
N ALA A 23 -19.84 6.04 -4.44
CA ALA A 23 -18.83 6.55 -5.36
C ALA A 23 -18.24 5.48 -6.30
N GLU A 24 -18.35 4.20 -5.97
CA GLU A 24 -17.80 3.08 -6.75
C GLU A 24 -16.34 3.31 -7.24
N HIS A 25 -15.51 3.96 -6.42
CA HIS A 25 -14.17 4.41 -6.79
C HIS A 25 -13.13 4.10 -5.71
N VAL A 26 -11.93 3.71 -6.11
CA VAL A 26 -10.84 3.32 -5.19
C VAL A 26 -10.52 4.38 -4.14
N ASP A 27 -10.50 5.66 -4.53
CA ASP A 27 -10.18 6.77 -3.63
C ASP A 27 -11.27 7.01 -2.57
N ALA A 28 -12.49 6.57 -2.85
CA ALA A 28 -13.58 6.59 -1.87
C ALA A 28 -13.53 5.34 -0.97
N ASN A 29 -13.38 4.16 -1.58
CA ASN A 29 -13.42 2.90 -0.83
C ASN A 29 -12.24 2.76 0.15
N VAL A 30 -11.04 3.28 -0.18
CA VAL A 30 -9.87 3.21 0.72
C VAL A 30 -10.11 3.81 2.10
N TRP A 31 -11.06 4.74 2.23
CA TRP A 31 -11.46 5.30 3.53
C TRP A 31 -11.97 4.25 4.51
N GLY A 32 -12.37 3.07 4.04
CA GLY A 32 -12.71 1.93 4.89
C GLY A 32 -11.55 1.36 5.71
N ALA A 33 -10.31 1.60 5.30
CA ALA A 33 -9.13 1.14 6.02
C ALA A 33 -9.01 1.80 7.41
N LEU A 34 -9.34 3.08 7.53
CA LEU A 34 -9.27 3.82 8.80
C LEU A 34 -10.23 3.28 9.87
N PRO A 35 -11.55 3.11 9.62
CA PRO A 35 -12.46 2.57 10.62
C PRO A 35 -12.12 1.12 10.99
N ILE A 36 -11.64 0.29 10.08
CA ILE A 36 -11.17 -1.05 10.45
C ILE A 36 -9.99 -0.94 11.41
N GLN A 37 -9.03 -0.05 11.14
CA GLN A 37 -7.90 0.17 12.04
C GLN A 37 -8.35 0.68 13.41
N GLN A 38 -9.34 1.56 13.48
CA GLN A 38 -9.93 2.02 14.73
C GLN A 38 -10.64 0.90 15.48
N TYR A 39 -11.34 0.00 14.78
CA TYR A 39 -11.90 -1.20 15.39
C TYR A 39 -10.80 -2.07 16.03
N LEU A 40 -9.72 -2.35 15.31
CA LEU A 40 -8.60 -3.16 15.82
C LEU A 40 -7.93 -2.55 17.06
N LEU A 41 -7.96 -1.24 17.22
CA LEU A 41 -7.35 -0.51 18.34
C LEU A 41 -8.31 -0.22 19.49
N LEU A 42 -9.61 -0.03 19.23
CA LEU A 42 -10.61 0.48 20.15
C LEU A 42 -11.83 -0.44 20.34
N ASP A 43 -11.90 -1.57 19.65
CA ASP A 43 -13.01 -2.54 19.64
C ASP A 43 -14.40 -1.93 19.31
N LYS A 44 -14.42 -0.93 18.42
CA LYS A 44 -15.66 -0.28 17.99
C LYS A 44 -16.33 -1.01 16.83
N LYS A 45 -17.32 -1.84 17.13
CA LYS A 45 -17.99 -2.74 16.16
C LYS A 45 -18.61 -2.02 14.95
N ASN A 46 -19.19 -0.84 15.13
CA ASN A 46 -19.79 -0.07 14.03
C ASN A 46 -18.73 0.35 12.98
N HIS A 47 -17.50 0.61 13.41
CA HIS A 47 -16.39 0.94 12.53
C HIS A 47 -15.96 -0.25 11.69
N LEU A 48 -15.99 -1.46 12.26
CA LEU A 48 -15.71 -2.68 11.50
C LEU A 48 -16.71 -2.87 10.37
N GLN A 49 -18.02 -2.83 10.69
CA GLN A 49 -19.05 -3.03 9.70
C GLN A 49 -18.90 -2.08 8.52
N PHE A 50 -18.75 -0.79 8.81
CA PHE A 50 -18.57 0.22 7.77
C PHE A 50 -17.34 -0.04 6.88
N GLY A 51 -16.21 -0.37 7.49
CA GLY A 51 -15.00 -0.66 6.72
C GLY A 51 -15.13 -1.93 5.86
N LEU A 52 -15.83 -2.96 6.36
CA LEU A 52 -16.09 -4.18 5.59
C LEU A 52 -17.05 -3.93 4.43
N GLU A 53 -18.07 -3.10 4.61
CA GLU A 53 -18.98 -2.71 3.50
C GLU A 53 -18.20 -2.08 2.35
N LEU A 54 -17.23 -1.19 2.64
CA LEU A 54 -16.36 -0.60 1.62
C LEU A 54 -15.40 -1.63 0.99
N ALA A 55 -14.86 -2.56 1.79
CA ALA A 55 -13.99 -3.61 1.27
C ALA A 55 -14.74 -4.57 0.34
N ASP A 56 -15.97 -4.93 0.68
CA ASP A 56 -16.80 -5.81 -0.14
C ASP A 56 -17.36 -5.08 -1.36
N ALA A 57 -17.63 -3.78 -1.25
CA ALA A 57 -18.05 -2.96 -2.39
C ALA A 57 -17.04 -2.96 -3.54
N GLN A 58 -15.72 -3.05 -3.24
CA GLN A 58 -14.70 -3.20 -4.28
C GLN A 58 -14.92 -4.44 -5.15
N TRP A 59 -15.47 -5.50 -4.60
CA TRP A 59 -15.78 -6.77 -5.30
C TRP A 59 -17.27 -7.03 -5.52
N ALA A 60 -18.13 -6.02 -5.39
CA ALA A 60 -19.57 -6.19 -5.64
C ALA A 60 -19.88 -6.62 -7.09
N LYS A 61 -19.04 -6.19 -8.04
CA LYS A 61 -19.15 -6.50 -9.47
C LYS A 61 -17.77 -6.90 -10.03
N PRO A 62 -17.22 -8.07 -9.66
CA PRO A 62 -15.89 -8.46 -10.12
C PRO A 62 -15.85 -8.65 -11.64
N LEU A 63 -14.69 -8.37 -12.23
CA LEU A 63 -14.43 -8.63 -13.64
C LEU A 63 -14.33 -10.14 -13.89
N ALA A 64 -14.46 -10.57 -15.16
CA ALA A 64 -14.40 -11.99 -15.53
C ALA A 64 -13.10 -12.69 -15.13
N ASN A 65 -12.01 -11.95 -14.95
CA ASN A 65 -10.70 -12.45 -14.48
C ASN A 65 -10.55 -12.41 -12.95
N GLY A 66 -11.61 -12.08 -12.21
CA GLY A 66 -11.63 -12.02 -10.75
C GLY A 66 -11.12 -10.72 -10.12
N LEU A 67 -10.62 -9.77 -10.92
CA LEU A 67 -10.21 -8.46 -10.41
C LEU A 67 -11.42 -7.62 -10.02
N THR A 68 -11.19 -6.59 -9.19
CA THR A 68 -12.23 -5.62 -8.90
C THR A 68 -12.62 -4.82 -10.15
N HIS A 69 -13.88 -4.43 -10.27
CA HIS A 69 -14.34 -3.52 -11.34
C HIS A 69 -13.65 -2.13 -11.28
N GLN A 70 -12.99 -1.82 -10.18
CA GLN A 70 -12.27 -0.56 -9.97
C GLN A 70 -10.83 -0.58 -10.52
N THR A 71 -10.38 -1.70 -11.09
CA THR A 71 -9.05 -1.84 -11.70
C THR A 71 -8.85 -0.87 -12.86
N ARG A 72 -7.91 0.06 -12.75
CA ARG A 72 -7.60 1.09 -13.76
C ARG A 72 -6.17 0.98 -14.30
N PHE A 73 -5.32 0.19 -13.64
CA PHE A 73 -3.88 0.10 -13.85
C PHE A 73 -3.12 1.40 -13.62
N TRP A 74 -3.55 2.17 -12.64
CA TRP A 74 -2.79 3.22 -12.00
C TRP A 74 -2.12 2.67 -10.75
N ILE A 75 -0.84 2.95 -10.54
CA ILE A 75 -0.09 2.31 -9.45
C ILE A 75 -0.62 2.63 -8.05
N ASP A 76 -1.31 3.75 -7.90
CA ASP A 76 -2.00 4.12 -6.66
C ASP A 76 -3.04 3.09 -6.25
N ASP A 77 -3.71 2.47 -7.22
CA ASP A 77 -4.73 1.45 -6.99
C ASP A 77 -4.20 0.29 -6.14
N MET A 78 -2.91 -0.05 -6.31
CA MET A 78 -2.28 -1.13 -5.53
C MET A 78 -2.37 -0.89 -4.02
N TRP A 79 -2.25 0.38 -3.59
CA TRP A 79 -2.48 0.74 -2.20
C TRP A 79 -3.97 0.83 -1.88
N MET A 80 -4.74 1.59 -2.67
CA MET A 80 -6.15 1.89 -2.37
C MET A 80 -7.00 0.62 -2.28
N ILE A 81 -6.72 -0.36 -3.15
CA ILE A 81 -7.38 -1.66 -3.12
C ILE A 81 -6.72 -2.58 -2.08
N GLY A 82 -5.40 -2.72 -2.16
CA GLY A 82 -4.66 -3.70 -1.37
C GLY A 82 -4.75 -3.48 0.14
N VAL A 83 -4.55 -2.23 0.63
CA VAL A 83 -4.57 -1.95 2.07
C VAL A 83 -5.92 -2.20 2.68
N LEU A 84 -7.02 -1.85 1.99
CA LEU A 84 -8.36 -2.08 2.52
C LEU A 84 -8.65 -3.57 2.70
N GLN A 85 -8.30 -4.39 1.71
CA GLN A 85 -8.45 -5.84 1.79
C GLN A 85 -7.56 -6.44 2.90
N VAL A 86 -6.32 -5.99 3.03
CA VAL A 86 -5.41 -6.44 4.11
C VAL A 86 -5.97 -6.09 5.49
N GLN A 87 -6.51 -4.88 5.66
CA GLN A 87 -7.15 -4.48 6.93
C GLN A 87 -8.41 -5.31 7.23
N ALA A 88 -9.24 -5.58 6.22
CA ALA A 88 -10.40 -6.46 6.36
C ALA A 88 -10.00 -7.87 6.80
N TYR A 89 -8.91 -8.43 6.22
CA TYR A 89 -8.35 -9.70 6.68
C TYR A 89 -7.86 -9.62 8.14
N ARG A 90 -7.14 -8.57 8.52
CA ARG A 90 -6.65 -8.40 9.91
C ARG A 90 -7.78 -8.45 10.92
N ALA A 91 -8.90 -7.83 10.60
CA ALA A 91 -10.05 -7.75 11.47
C ALA A 91 -10.90 -9.04 11.52
N THR A 92 -11.01 -9.75 10.39
CA THR A 92 -11.95 -10.89 10.25
C THR A 92 -11.28 -12.25 10.19
N LYS A 93 -10.00 -12.29 9.81
CA LYS A 93 -9.25 -13.51 9.44
C LYS A 93 -9.88 -14.31 8.28
N ASN A 94 -10.78 -13.69 7.51
CA ASN A 94 -11.36 -14.32 6.32
C ASN A 94 -10.35 -14.26 5.15
N PRO A 95 -9.87 -15.40 4.65
CA PRO A 95 -8.82 -15.46 3.62
C PRO A 95 -9.22 -14.81 2.29
N VAL A 96 -10.51 -14.69 1.99
CA VAL A 96 -11.00 -14.08 0.74
C VAL A 96 -10.42 -12.69 0.51
N TYR A 97 -10.18 -11.92 1.56
CA TYR A 97 -9.60 -10.59 1.45
C TYR A 97 -8.12 -10.63 1.02
N LEU A 98 -7.35 -11.61 1.51
CA LEU A 98 -5.97 -11.79 1.03
C LEU A 98 -5.92 -12.33 -0.39
N ASP A 99 -6.82 -13.26 -0.74
CA ASP A 99 -6.91 -13.80 -2.10
C ASP A 99 -7.19 -12.68 -3.12
N ARG A 100 -8.15 -11.79 -2.80
CA ARG A 100 -8.47 -10.60 -3.61
C ARG A 100 -7.26 -9.67 -3.77
N ALA A 101 -6.62 -9.30 -2.66
CA ALA A 101 -5.45 -8.42 -2.68
C ALA A 101 -4.27 -9.04 -3.45
N ALA A 102 -3.99 -10.32 -3.22
CA ALA A 102 -2.88 -11.02 -3.86
C ALA A 102 -3.09 -11.17 -5.37
N LEU A 103 -4.31 -11.48 -5.81
CA LEU A 103 -4.64 -11.55 -7.23
C LEU A 103 -4.47 -10.18 -7.90
N GLU A 104 -5.11 -9.15 -7.35
CA GLU A 104 -5.06 -7.79 -7.87
C GLU A 104 -3.61 -7.28 -7.99
N ILE A 105 -2.86 -7.34 -6.89
CA ILE A 105 -1.46 -6.89 -6.85
C ILE A 105 -0.59 -7.69 -7.80
N SER A 106 -0.79 -9.00 -7.94
CA SER A 106 0.01 -9.82 -8.88
C SER A 106 -0.17 -9.37 -10.32
N VAL A 107 -1.40 -9.08 -10.74
CA VAL A 107 -1.68 -8.61 -12.10
C VAL A 107 -1.09 -7.22 -12.34
N TYR A 108 -1.16 -6.32 -11.37
CA TYR A 108 -0.50 -5.01 -11.46
C TYR A 108 1.03 -5.12 -11.55
N LEU A 109 1.63 -6.00 -10.74
CA LEU A 109 3.08 -6.25 -10.78
C LEU A 109 3.52 -6.79 -12.15
N GLU A 110 2.76 -7.71 -12.71
CA GLU A 110 3.06 -8.29 -14.02
C GLU A 110 2.97 -7.24 -15.13
N LYS A 111 1.95 -6.40 -15.09
CA LYS A 111 1.66 -5.41 -16.12
C LYS A 111 2.50 -4.14 -16.05
N LEU A 112 2.78 -3.63 -14.83
CA LEU A 112 3.31 -2.29 -14.66
C LEU A 112 4.77 -2.24 -14.20
N GLN A 113 5.31 -3.27 -13.54
CA GLN A 113 6.69 -3.23 -13.06
C GLN A 113 7.68 -3.26 -14.23
N GLN A 114 8.51 -2.21 -14.31
CA GLN A 114 9.51 -2.06 -15.32
C GLN A 114 10.77 -2.92 -15.06
N GLN A 115 11.65 -3.06 -16.05
CA GLN A 115 12.88 -3.85 -15.92
C GLN A 115 13.82 -3.35 -14.82
N ASN A 116 13.81 -2.05 -14.54
CA ASN A 116 14.57 -1.46 -13.43
C ASN A 116 13.95 -1.71 -12.06
N GLY A 117 12.78 -2.36 -11.99
CA GLY A 117 12.07 -2.69 -10.75
C GLY A 117 11.15 -1.60 -10.22
N LEU A 118 11.14 -0.42 -10.83
CA LEU A 118 10.21 0.67 -10.53
C LEU A 118 8.95 0.56 -11.38
N PHE A 119 8.01 1.48 -11.14
CA PHE A 119 6.71 1.49 -11.82
C PHE A 119 6.47 2.84 -12.49
N PHE A 120 6.02 2.81 -13.73
CA PHE A 120 5.39 3.98 -14.32
C PHE A 120 4.07 4.28 -13.60
N HIS A 121 3.68 5.55 -13.57
CA HIS A 121 2.46 5.96 -12.88
C HIS A 121 1.20 5.27 -13.43
N GLY A 122 1.15 5.11 -14.73
CA GLY A 122 0.08 4.41 -15.45
C GLY A 122 0.56 4.03 -16.85
N PRO A 123 -0.29 3.35 -17.64
CA PRO A 123 0.08 2.90 -18.98
C PRO A 123 0.56 4.03 -19.91
N ASP A 124 -0.02 5.21 -19.78
CA ASP A 124 0.26 6.39 -20.63
C ASP A 124 1.09 7.46 -19.91
N ALA A 125 1.66 7.15 -18.75
CA ALA A 125 2.44 8.09 -17.93
C ALA A 125 3.80 7.48 -17.54
N PRO A 126 4.79 7.48 -18.47
CA PRO A 126 6.06 6.77 -18.34
C PRO A 126 7.06 7.49 -17.43
N PHE A 127 6.62 7.88 -16.21
CA PHE A 127 7.42 8.55 -15.21
C PHE A 127 7.45 7.72 -13.92
N TYR A 128 8.61 7.62 -13.31
CA TYR A 128 8.79 6.96 -12.01
C TYR A 128 8.46 7.92 -10.87
N TRP A 129 7.20 8.28 -10.76
CA TRP A 129 6.72 9.18 -9.73
C TRP A 129 6.92 8.61 -8.33
N GLY A 130 7.63 9.37 -7.47
CA GLY A 130 8.06 8.92 -6.15
C GLY A 130 6.91 8.50 -5.24
N ARG A 131 5.91 9.35 -5.06
CA ARG A 131 4.74 9.02 -4.20
C ARG A 131 3.96 7.83 -4.74
N GLY A 132 3.76 7.74 -6.06
CA GLY A 132 3.09 6.58 -6.67
C GLY A 132 3.85 5.28 -6.42
N ASN A 133 5.18 5.27 -6.64
CA ASN A 133 6.02 4.13 -6.27
C ASN A 133 6.01 3.87 -4.75
N GLY A 134 5.85 4.90 -3.92
CA GLY A 134 5.67 4.78 -2.48
C GLY A 134 4.41 3.99 -2.12
N TRP A 135 3.28 4.28 -2.78
CA TRP A 135 2.05 3.51 -2.61
C TRP A 135 2.25 2.03 -2.93
N VAL A 136 2.94 1.72 -4.04
CA VAL A 136 3.26 0.33 -4.40
C VAL A 136 4.12 -0.33 -3.32
N ALA A 137 5.18 0.32 -2.88
CA ALA A 137 6.09 -0.22 -1.86
C ALA A 137 5.36 -0.54 -0.55
N ALA A 138 4.51 0.40 -0.10
CA ALA A 138 3.72 0.24 1.12
C ALA A 138 2.67 -0.88 0.97
N ALA A 139 1.96 -0.95 -0.16
CA ALA A 139 0.98 -2.02 -0.43
C ALA A 139 1.62 -3.42 -0.41
N LEU A 140 2.79 -3.56 -1.04
CA LEU A 140 3.54 -4.82 -1.05
C LEU A 140 4.01 -5.22 0.36
N ALA A 141 4.48 -4.27 1.16
CA ALA A 141 4.89 -4.51 2.53
C ALA A 141 3.72 -4.94 3.42
N GLU A 142 2.58 -4.27 3.31
CA GLU A 142 1.34 -4.62 4.04
C GLU A 142 0.84 -6.00 3.67
N LEU A 143 0.75 -6.31 2.37
CA LEU A 143 0.28 -7.60 1.91
C LEU A 143 1.23 -8.73 2.35
N LEU A 144 2.53 -8.60 2.13
CA LEU A 144 3.52 -9.62 2.51
C LEU A 144 3.64 -9.81 4.03
N SER A 145 3.14 -8.88 4.82
CA SER A 145 3.07 -9.03 6.28
C SER A 145 2.02 -10.04 6.73
N GLU A 146 0.97 -10.22 5.95
CA GLU A 146 -0.18 -11.08 6.28
C GLU A 146 -0.30 -12.31 5.37
N LEU A 147 0.19 -12.22 4.12
CA LEU A 147 0.03 -13.29 3.14
C LEU A 147 0.82 -14.53 3.57
N PRO A 148 0.19 -15.71 3.69
CA PRO A 148 0.89 -16.96 4.02
C PRO A 148 1.95 -17.31 2.97
N LYS A 149 3.07 -17.88 3.42
CA LYS A 149 4.20 -18.23 2.51
C LYS A 149 3.87 -19.33 1.50
N ASP A 150 2.89 -20.15 1.81
CA ASP A 150 2.36 -21.22 0.96
C ASP A 150 1.25 -20.74 0.01
N HIS A 151 0.83 -19.47 0.10
CA HIS A 151 -0.12 -18.88 -0.82
C HIS A 151 0.44 -18.84 -2.24
N ALA A 152 -0.38 -19.17 -3.24
CA ALA A 152 0.05 -19.34 -4.63
C ALA A 152 0.82 -18.14 -5.21
N GLN A 153 0.44 -16.91 -4.87
CA GLN A 153 1.09 -15.68 -5.34
C GLN A 153 2.25 -15.21 -4.46
N TYR A 154 2.48 -15.77 -3.27
CA TYR A 154 3.47 -15.27 -2.33
C TYR A 154 4.87 -15.14 -2.94
N SER A 155 5.39 -16.20 -3.52
CA SER A 155 6.75 -16.22 -4.09
C SER A 155 6.94 -15.21 -5.22
N PHE A 156 5.92 -15.02 -6.05
CA PHE A 156 5.94 -14.04 -7.13
C PHE A 156 5.97 -12.61 -6.56
N ILE A 157 5.06 -12.29 -5.64
CA ILE A 157 4.97 -10.95 -5.02
C ILE A 157 6.25 -10.63 -4.24
N GLU A 158 6.77 -11.58 -3.46
CA GLU A 158 8.02 -11.42 -2.70
C GLU A 158 9.21 -11.13 -3.62
N LYS A 159 9.33 -11.84 -4.73
CA LYS A 159 10.37 -11.62 -5.74
C LYS A 159 10.30 -10.20 -6.32
N ARG A 160 9.12 -9.76 -6.72
CA ARG A 160 8.87 -8.44 -7.29
C ARG A 160 9.13 -7.31 -6.29
N TYR A 161 8.71 -7.50 -5.04
CA TYR A 161 9.03 -6.61 -3.93
C TYR A 161 10.55 -6.46 -3.73
N LYS A 162 11.30 -7.56 -3.68
CA LYS A 162 12.77 -7.54 -3.54
C LYS A 162 13.46 -6.80 -4.69
N VAL A 163 12.98 -6.97 -5.91
CA VAL A 163 13.48 -6.24 -7.09
C VAL A 163 13.29 -4.74 -6.91
N MET A 164 12.08 -4.31 -6.51
CA MET A 164 11.79 -2.91 -6.23
C MET A 164 12.68 -2.35 -5.11
N MET A 165 12.75 -3.03 -3.97
CA MET A 165 13.59 -2.57 -2.84
C MET A 165 15.06 -2.45 -3.20
N LYS A 166 15.60 -3.37 -4.01
CA LYS A 166 16.98 -3.28 -4.53
C LYS A 166 17.18 -2.07 -5.42
N SER A 167 16.19 -1.74 -6.25
CA SER A 167 16.22 -0.55 -7.09
C SER A 167 16.21 0.73 -6.27
N LEU A 168 15.33 0.82 -5.28
CA LEU A 168 15.22 1.99 -4.42
C LEU A 168 16.52 2.31 -3.68
N LEU A 169 17.33 1.30 -3.28
CA LEU A 169 18.64 1.55 -2.69
C LEU A 169 19.58 2.36 -3.60
N LYS A 170 19.47 2.21 -4.92
CA LYS A 170 20.32 2.91 -5.89
C LYS A 170 19.96 4.39 -6.01
N TYR A 171 18.68 4.71 -5.77
CA TYR A 171 18.13 6.05 -5.98
C TYR A 171 17.99 6.88 -4.72
N GLN A 172 18.39 6.33 -3.56
CA GLN A 172 18.38 7.11 -2.31
C GLN A 172 19.43 8.22 -2.36
N ALA A 173 19.01 9.45 -2.15
CA ALA A 173 19.90 10.61 -2.14
C ALA A 173 20.89 10.60 -0.96
N ALA A 174 21.92 11.43 -1.04
CA ALA A 174 22.91 11.59 0.03
C ALA A 174 22.29 12.08 1.35
N SER A 175 21.20 12.85 1.29
CA SER A 175 20.38 13.26 2.44
C SER A 175 19.72 12.09 3.18
N GLY A 176 19.39 11.03 2.47
CA GLY A 176 18.56 9.91 2.93
C GLY A 176 17.14 9.91 2.36
N MET A 177 16.78 10.96 1.66
CA MET A 177 15.47 11.11 1.00
C MET A 177 15.44 10.41 -0.37
N TRP A 178 14.24 10.23 -0.91
CA TRP A 178 14.01 9.93 -2.32
C TRP A 178 13.32 11.12 -2.98
N ARG A 179 13.34 11.13 -4.30
CA ARG A 179 12.91 12.26 -5.10
C ARG A 179 11.50 12.09 -5.65
N GLN A 180 10.90 13.22 -6.05
CA GLN A 180 9.59 13.28 -6.72
C GLN A 180 9.57 12.42 -7.99
N LEU A 181 10.64 12.46 -8.81
CA LEU A 181 10.92 11.48 -9.85
C LEU A 181 12.10 10.64 -9.39
N VAL A 182 11.87 9.36 -9.12
CA VAL A 182 12.81 8.50 -8.40
C VAL A 182 14.16 8.40 -9.08
N ASP A 183 14.18 8.33 -10.40
CA ASP A 183 15.37 8.15 -11.24
C ASP A 183 15.97 9.46 -11.77
N TYR A 184 15.39 10.62 -11.42
CA TYR A 184 15.84 11.92 -11.92
C TYR A 184 16.55 12.74 -10.82
N PRO A 185 17.89 12.84 -10.85
CA PRO A 185 18.67 13.45 -9.77
C PRO A 185 18.40 14.93 -9.52
N GLU A 186 17.88 15.66 -10.50
CA GLU A 186 17.57 17.07 -10.40
C GLU A 186 16.15 17.34 -9.83
N SER A 187 15.33 16.29 -9.71
CA SER A 187 14.03 16.38 -9.07
C SER A 187 14.19 16.63 -7.57
N TRP A 188 13.27 17.41 -6.97
CA TRP A 188 13.31 17.70 -5.53
C TRP A 188 13.10 16.45 -4.67
N GLU A 189 13.62 16.48 -3.47
CA GLU A 189 13.40 15.43 -2.46
C GLU A 189 11.98 15.50 -1.91
N GLU A 190 11.34 14.33 -1.79
CA GLU A 190 9.91 14.22 -1.52
C GLU A 190 9.67 13.39 -0.26
N SER A 191 8.98 13.95 0.73
CA SER A 191 8.83 13.36 2.06
C SER A 191 7.89 12.17 2.09
N SER A 192 6.77 12.20 1.33
CA SER A 192 5.79 11.10 1.38
C SER A 192 6.36 9.81 0.76
N ALA A 193 7.04 9.90 -0.38
CA ALA A 193 7.75 8.77 -0.98
C ALA A 193 8.81 8.23 -0.02
N THR A 194 9.60 9.14 0.59
CA THR A 194 10.64 8.77 1.54
C THR A 194 10.07 8.01 2.74
N ALA A 195 8.96 8.46 3.30
CA ALA A 195 8.28 7.79 4.40
C ALA A 195 7.80 6.38 4.01
N MET A 196 7.15 6.26 2.86
CA MET A 196 6.61 4.98 2.39
C MET A 196 7.70 3.98 1.99
N PHE A 197 8.79 4.41 1.35
CA PHE A 197 9.93 3.53 1.05
C PHE A 197 10.66 3.09 2.32
N GLY A 198 10.85 4.01 3.27
CA GLY A 198 11.42 3.70 4.57
C GLY A 198 10.56 2.70 5.35
N PHE A 199 9.25 2.90 5.38
CA PHE A 199 8.29 1.96 5.97
C PHE A 199 8.38 0.57 5.32
N ALA A 200 8.33 0.52 3.99
CA ALA A 200 8.39 -0.75 3.27
C ALA A 200 9.69 -1.51 3.56
N MET A 201 10.85 -0.83 3.57
CA MET A 201 12.12 -1.47 3.91
C MET A 201 12.16 -1.94 5.36
N ALA A 202 11.63 -1.16 6.30
CA ALA A 202 11.58 -1.52 7.72
C ALA A 202 10.76 -2.80 7.94
N VAL A 203 9.56 -2.87 7.36
CA VAL A 203 8.71 -4.07 7.39
C VAL A 203 9.42 -5.26 6.76
N GLY A 204 10.05 -5.08 5.60
CA GLY A 204 10.79 -6.15 4.93
C GLY A 204 11.95 -6.71 5.75
N VAL A 205 12.65 -5.87 6.50
CA VAL A 205 13.72 -6.29 7.42
C VAL A 205 13.14 -7.01 8.63
N GLU A 206 12.09 -6.47 9.25
CA GLU A 206 11.41 -7.08 10.40
C GLU A 206 10.87 -8.48 10.07
N ARG A 207 10.20 -8.60 8.92
CA ARG A 207 9.65 -9.89 8.42
C ARG A 207 10.73 -10.82 7.85
N LYS A 208 12.00 -10.45 7.89
CA LYS A 208 13.15 -11.23 7.39
C LYS A 208 13.09 -11.53 5.88
N ILE A 209 12.33 -10.74 5.14
CA ILE A 209 12.25 -10.78 3.67
C ILE A 209 13.51 -10.12 3.08
N LEU A 210 13.90 -8.97 3.63
CA LEU A 210 15.10 -8.23 3.27
C LEU A 210 16.22 -8.51 4.28
N LYS A 211 17.24 -9.26 3.86
CA LYS A 211 18.30 -9.76 4.77
C LYS A 211 19.55 -8.87 4.83
N SER A 212 19.76 -8.00 3.83
CA SER A 212 20.95 -7.16 3.79
C SER A 212 20.84 -5.98 4.76
N ARG A 213 21.93 -5.71 5.51
CA ARG A 213 22.07 -4.54 6.39
C ARG A 213 21.86 -3.20 5.65
N GLN A 214 22.05 -3.18 4.34
CA GLN A 214 21.85 -1.98 3.52
C GLN A 214 20.40 -1.43 3.64
N TYR A 215 19.40 -2.31 3.68
CA TYR A 215 18.00 -1.88 3.84
C TYR A 215 17.75 -1.23 5.20
N LYS A 216 18.33 -1.80 6.27
CA LYS A 216 18.25 -1.21 7.60
C LYS A 216 18.88 0.19 7.60
N ASN A 217 20.09 0.32 7.08
CA ASN A 217 20.78 1.61 6.99
C ASN A 217 19.96 2.62 6.16
N ALA A 218 19.34 2.18 5.07
CA ALA A 218 18.55 3.04 4.20
C ALA A 218 17.30 3.60 4.91
N TYR A 219 16.48 2.76 5.54
CA TYR A 219 15.30 3.26 6.23
C TYR A 219 15.62 4.10 7.47
N GLU A 220 16.67 3.76 8.23
CA GLU A 220 17.14 4.58 9.35
C GLU A 220 17.63 5.96 8.90
N LYS A 221 18.29 6.02 7.74
CA LYS A 221 18.75 7.27 7.14
C LYS A 221 17.57 8.11 6.67
N ALA A 222 16.57 7.48 6.04
CA ALA A 222 15.32 8.12 5.64
C ALA A 222 14.58 8.70 6.85
N TRP A 223 14.44 7.93 7.91
CA TRP A 223 13.81 8.38 9.14
C TRP A 223 14.50 9.62 9.73
N ARG A 224 15.84 9.58 9.83
CA ARG A 224 16.62 10.75 10.30
C ARG A 224 16.48 11.98 9.40
N ALA A 225 16.29 11.80 8.10
CA ALA A 225 16.06 12.91 7.17
C ALA A 225 14.68 13.54 7.34
N LEU A 226 13.64 12.72 7.56
CA LEU A 226 12.27 13.16 7.78
C LEU A 226 12.05 13.84 9.15
N ALA A 227 12.88 13.51 10.15
CA ALA A 227 12.76 14.02 11.51
C ALA A 227 13.43 15.39 11.72
N LYS A 228 14.04 15.96 10.68
CA LYS A 228 14.65 17.31 10.69
C LYS A 228 13.65 18.38 10.31
#